data_d705be8b753d358a164592f3e48fcd0a
#
_entry.id   d705be8b753d358a164592f3e48fcd0a
#
_cell.length_a   1.000
_cell.length_b   1.000
_cell.length_c   1.000
_cell.angle_alpha   90.00
_cell.angle_beta   90.00
_cell.angle_gamma   90.00
#
_symmetry.space_group_name_H-M   'P 1'
#
loop_
_entity.id
_entity.type
_entity.pdbx_description
1 polymer ?
#
loop_
_entity_poly.entity_id
_entity_poly.type
_entity_poly.pdbx_seq_one_letter_code
_entity_poly.pdbx_strand_id
1 'polypeptide(L)'
;MVPLAFERDDAVTVTEPTGAPAGRAAKLTRNRNFLLLWTGSGLSALGARATSIGYTLLVYWSTGSATAASLVTFAALLPNLVAQLPAGALVDRWNRRTTMLLCTAGRILGVGSVAAVVLLDAVWLPHLMVVAFLEATLGICYTLAERAAVCAVVPRDQLGGALAANESRANAASILGQPTGTVLYSVARFAPFLFATVVHLMSLVTLLFVRRDLRAPRSSDGGEGGLIAQIREGVAFIWGKLYLRRALCLFAASNILFQVLGLGLVVLVKDRDGSPATVGVLLAVNSVFGMAGAMTSNAFLRRWGIRRMMIGIHLAWAVLMPLLVVAPGLVAVSVLLALINYGAGIGNVAGVLYLLRTTPDELRGRAGSIFTLLSSGANSIGALLAGFLLDAVRIEVALAVVGATMVVIAVFAVLAFGTRTAAQAERAEAEAERAEAERAAAEQAAAERADAERAAAERADAELAATAAGRDPRG
;
A
#
# COMPACT_ATOMS: atom_id res chain seq x y z
N MET A 1 -0.68 38.00 -58.13
CA MET A 1 0.52 38.66 -57.63
C MET A 1 0.08 39.62 -56.54
N VAL A 2 0.00 39.14 -55.29
CA VAL A 2 -0.32 39.94 -54.10
C VAL A 2 0.63 39.44 -53.01
N PRO A 3 1.45 40.27 -52.38
CA PRO A 3 2.41 39.84 -51.33
C PRO A 3 1.67 39.73 -49.99
N LEU A 4 1.82 38.61 -49.36
CA LEU A 4 1.42 38.36 -47.95
C LEU A 4 2.45 39.05 -47.04
N ALA A 5 1.99 40.01 -46.24
CA ALA A 5 2.70 40.63 -45.16
C ALA A 5 2.87 39.66 -44.00
N PHE A 6 4.12 39.41 -43.56
CA PHE A 6 4.43 38.73 -42.33
C PHE A 6 4.25 39.74 -41.19
N GLU A 7 3.25 39.51 -40.37
CA GLU A 7 3.04 40.20 -39.09
C GLU A 7 4.01 39.60 -38.05
N ARG A 8 4.79 40.44 -37.44
CA ARG A 8 5.76 40.11 -36.39
C ARG A 8 4.93 39.82 -35.12
N ASP A 9 5.00 38.57 -34.65
CA ASP A 9 4.52 38.19 -33.34
C ASP A 9 5.34 38.87 -32.24
N ASP A 10 4.61 39.53 -31.36
CA ASP A 10 5.15 40.22 -30.18
C ASP A 10 5.78 39.20 -29.22
N ALA A 11 7.05 39.36 -28.96
CA ALA A 11 7.78 38.60 -27.91
C ALA A 11 7.16 38.89 -26.56
N VAL A 12 6.42 37.92 -26.03
CA VAL A 12 6.00 37.90 -24.61
C VAL A 12 7.25 37.75 -23.77
N THR A 13 7.73 38.85 -23.24
CA THR A 13 8.76 38.88 -22.20
C THR A 13 8.21 38.20 -20.94
N VAL A 14 8.57 36.93 -20.74
CA VAL A 14 8.41 36.27 -19.46
C VAL A 14 9.38 36.90 -18.46
N THR A 15 8.88 37.87 -17.70
CA THR A 15 9.60 38.37 -16.54
C THR A 15 9.71 37.24 -15.52
N GLU A 16 10.89 36.64 -15.38
CA GLU A 16 11.21 35.79 -14.23
C GLU A 16 10.97 36.59 -12.94
N PRO A 17 10.20 36.03 -11.97
CA PRO A 17 10.09 36.69 -10.67
C PRO A 17 11.47 36.62 -10.00
N THR A 18 12.10 37.78 -9.87
CA THR A 18 13.31 38.05 -9.09
C THR A 18 13.30 37.28 -7.80
N GLY A 19 14.35 36.47 -7.60
CA GLY A 19 14.54 35.58 -6.48
C GLY A 19 14.30 36.21 -5.13
N ALA A 20 13.23 35.82 -4.49
CA ALA A 20 13.17 35.87 -3.04
C ALA A 20 14.26 34.97 -2.49
N PRO A 21 15.05 35.38 -1.47
CA PRO A 21 16.10 34.56 -0.91
C PRO A 21 15.52 33.21 -0.50
N ALA A 22 16.14 32.13 -0.94
CA ALA A 22 15.82 30.76 -0.54
C ALA A 22 15.94 30.66 0.98
N GLY A 23 14.88 31.03 1.69
CA GLY A 23 14.78 30.81 3.12
C GLY A 23 14.98 29.31 3.34
N ARG A 24 15.95 28.94 4.18
CA ARG A 24 16.24 27.56 4.58
C ARG A 24 14.90 26.84 4.80
N ALA A 25 14.58 25.92 3.91
CA ALA A 25 13.34 25.14 3.98
C ALA A 25 13.22 24.57 5.41
N ALA A 26 12.19 25.02 6.11
CA ALA A 26 11.96 24.60 7.49
C ALA A 26 11.86 23.08 7.49
N LYS A 27 12.68 22.39 8.31
CA LYS A 27 12.69 20.92 8.39
C LYS A 27 11.26 20.41 8.52
N LEU A 28 10.92 19.29 7.86
CA LEU A 28 9.61 18.64 7.87
C LEU A 28 9.03 18.52 9.30
N THR A 29 9.90 18.29 10.29
CA THR A 29 9.58 18.23 11.73
C THR A 29 9.11 19.56 12.33
N ARG A 30 9.21 20.69 11.63
CA ARG A 30 8.69 22.00 12.05
C ARG A 30 7.39 22.37 11.33
N ASN A 31 6.96 21.59 10.33
CA ASN A 31 5.69 21.82 9.64
C ASN A 31 4.53 21.33 10.52
N ARG A 32 3.92 22.24 11.28
CA ARG A 32 2.83 21.93 12.21
C ARG A 32 1.65 21.21 11.53
N ASN A 33 1.25 21.66 10.33
CA ASN A 33 0.13 21.05 9.62
C ASN A 33 0.45 19.61 9.19
N PHE A 34 1.68 19.37 8.73
CA PHE A 34 2.13 18.01 8.41
C PHE A 34 2.15 17.12 9.67
N LEU A 35 2.69 17.59 10.78
CA LEU A 35 2.72 16.82 12.03
C LEU A 35 1.32 16.49 12.55
N LEU A 36 0.38 17.43 12.49
CA LEU A 36 -1.02 17.19 12.88
C LEU A 36 -1.69 16.13 12.00
N LEU A 37 -1.49 16.19 10.69
CA LEU A 37 -1.96 15.17 9.76
C LEU A 37 -1.30 13.83 10.05
N TRP A 38 0.02 13.81 10.17
CA TRP A 38 0.82 12.59 10.37
C TRP A 38 0.45 11.86 11.68
N THR A 39 0.35 12.59 12.80
CA THR A 39 -0.02 12.00 14.10
C THR A 39 -1.47 11.54 14.11
N GLY A 40 -2.41 12.37 13.63
CA GLY A 40 -3.83 12.02 13.57
C GLY A 40 -4.09 10.78 12.71
N SER A 41 -3.47 10.70 11.55
CA SER A 41 -3.59 9.54 10.67
C SER A 41 -2.90 8.29 11.24
N GLY A 42 -1.79 8.45 11.97
CA GLY A 42 -1.13 7.35 12.68
C GLY A 42 -2.02 6.73 13.75
N LEU A 43 -2.62 7.56 14.58
CA LEU A 43 -3.59 7.15 15.60
C LEU A 43 -4.80 6.44 14.97
N SER A 44 -5.35 7.02 13.91
CA SER A 44 -6.47 6.45 13.17
C SER A 44 -6.13 5.07 12.57
N ALA A 45 -4.94 4.92 11.97
CA ALA A 45 -4.48 3.65 11.42
C ALA A 45 -4.27 2.59 12.52
N LEU A 46 -3.70 2.97 13.65
CA LEU A 46 -3.51 2.07 14.80
C LEU A 46 -4.86 1.55 15.33
N GLY A 47 -5.85 2.44 15.50
CA GLY A 47 -7.20 2.07 15.90
C GLY A 47 -7.85 1.09 14.94
N ALA A 48 -7.79 1.35 13.63
CA ALA A 48 -8.36 0.47 12.60
C ALA A 48 -7.73 -0.94 12.58
N ARG A 49 -6.42 -1.04 12.87
CA ARG A 49 -5.75 -2.34 12.96
C ARG A 49 -6.14 -3.08 14.26
N ALA A 50 -6.33 -2.36 15.35
CA ALA A 50 -6.80 -2.94 16.61
C ALA A 50 -8.24 -3.45 16.50
N THR A 51 -9.16 -2.70 15.86
CA THR A 51 -10.55 -3.17 15.61
C THR A 51 -10.60 -4.35 14.66
N SER A 52 -9.77 -4.38 13.63
CA SER A 52 -9.74 -5.49 12.65
C SER A 52 -9.57 -6.85 13.31
N ILE A 53 -8.60 -7.00 14.20
CA ILE A 53 -8.42 -8.25 14.96
C ILE A 53 -9.47 -8.37 16.07
N GLY A 54 -9.90 -7.26 16.65
CA GLY A 54 -10.95 -7.21 17.68
C GLY A 54 -12.25 -7.83 17.22
N TYR A 55 -12.71 -7.55 15.98
CA TYR A 55 -13.90 -8.18 15.39
C TYR A 55 -13.75 -9.70 15.30
N THR A 56 -12.64 -10.19 14.80
CA THR A 56 -12.38 -11.63 14.66
C THR A 56 -12.38 -12.32 16.01
N LEU A 57 -11.69 -11.75 17.00
CA LEU A 57 -11.65 -12.29 18.36
C LEU A 57 -13.04 -12.24 19.01
N LEU A 58 -13.75 -11.11 18.93
CA LEU A 58 -15.07 -10.95 19.53
C LEU A 58 -16.02 -12.02 19.02
N VAL A 59 -16.12 -12.19 17.70
CA VAL A 59 -17.07 -13.15 17.13
C VAL A 59 -16.64 -14.58 17.42
N TYR A 60 -15.37 -14.93 17.19
CA TYR A 60 -14.92 -16.30 17.37
C TYR A 60 -14.92 -16.75 18.83
N TRP A 61 -14.54 -15.89 19.80
CA TRP A 61 -14.59 -16.23 21.22
C TRP A 61 -16.00 -16.32 21.76
N SER A 62 -16.94 -15.52 21.24
CA SER A 62 -18.35 -15.55 21.68
C SER A 62 -19.18 -16.66 21.05
N THR A 63 -18.97 -16.98 19.77
CA THR A 63 -19.82 -17.93 19.03
C THR A 63 -19.17 -19.29 18.80
N GLY A 64 -17.85 -19.39 18.82
CA GLY A 64 -17.11 -20.58 18.41
C GLY A 64 -17.10 -20.81 16.90
N SER A 65 -17.79 -19.99 16.09
CA SER A 65 -17.88 -20.15 14.64
C SER A 65 -16.83 -19.36 13.89
N ALA A 66 -15.97 -20.06 13.15
CA ALA A 66 -15.01 -19.45 12.25
C ALA A 66 -15.70 -18.79 11.05
N THR A 67 -16.82 -19.35 10.58
CA THR A 67 -17.66 -18.77 9.53
C THR A 67 -18.20 -17.40 9.95
N ALA A 68 -18.76 -17.28 11.16
CA ALA A 68 -19.25 -16.00 11.65
C ALA A 68 -18.13 -14.95 11.74
N ALA A 69 -16.95 -15.32 12.25
CA ALA A 69 -15.79 -14.44 12.32
C ALA A 69 -15.29 -14.04 10.92
N SER A 70 -15.31 -14.98 9.97
CA SER A 70 -14.90 -14.73 8.59
C SER A 70 -15.86 -13.80 7.84
N LEU A 71 -17.16 -13.87 8.10
CA LEU A 71 -18.15 -12.97 7.50
C LEU A 71 -17.89 -11.51 7.90
N VAL A 72 -17.54 -11.23 9.16
CA VAL A 72 -17.18 -9.87 9.58
C VAL A 72 -15.86 -9.44 8.95
N THR A 73 -14.86 -10.34 8.87
CA THR A 73 -13.59 -10.06 8.20
C THR A 73 -13.78 -9.79 6.70
N PHE A 74 -14.65 -10.58 6.05
CA PHE A 74 -15.03 -10.35 4.66
C PHE A 74 -15.68 -8.98 4.48
N ALA A 75 -16.65 -8.62 5.34
CA ALA A 75 -17.30 -7.31 5.32
C ALA A 75 -16.29 -6.16 5.47
N ALA A 76 -15.26 -6.33 6.31
CA ALA A 76 -14.17 -5.36 6.48
C ALA A 76 -13.23 -5.28 5.27
N LEU A 77 -13.04 -6.36 4.51
CA LEU A 77 -12.15 -6.38 3.34
C LEU A 77 -12.87 -6.00 2.04
N LEU A 78 -14.17 -6.25 1.94
CA LEU A 78 -14.97 -6.00 0.74
C LEU A 78 -14.88 -4.56 0.21
N PRO A 79 -14.81 -3.50 1.03
CA PRO A 79 -14.65 -2.12 0.55
C PRO A 79 -13.38 -1.90 -0.28
N ASN A 80 -12.30 -2.62 -0.02
CA ASN A 80 -11.09 -2.52 -0.84
C ASN A 80 -11.31 -2.99 -2.30
N LEU A 81 -12.32 -3.84 -2.51
CA LEU A 81 -12.71 -4.31 -3.83
C LEU A 81 -13.72 -3.36 -4.49
N VAL A 82 -14.76 -2.95 -3.75
CA VAL A 82 -15.93 -2.25 -4.36
C VAL A 82 -15.90 -0.74 -4.17
N ALA A 83 -15.29 -0.24 -3.08
CA ALA A 83 -15.34 1.18 -2.73
C ALA A 83 -14.08 1.96 -3.13
N GLN A 84 -12.93 1.31 -3.39
CA GLN A 84 -11.67 2.01 -3.64
C GLN A 84 -11.72 2.91 -4.88
N LEU A 85 -12.32 2.45 -5.97
CA LEU A 85 -12.43 3.23 -7.21
C LEU A 85 -13.43 4.39 -7.09
N PRO A 86 -14.69 4.19 -6.64
CA PRO A 86 -15.62 5.30 -6.45
C PRO A 86 -15.18 6.28 -5.36
N ALA A 87 -14.47 5.83 -4.32
CA ALA A 87 -13.91 6.70 -3.29
C ALA A 87 -12.89 7.69 -3.86
N GLY A 88 -12.04 7.27 -4.81
CA GLY A 88 -11.12 8.17 -5.50
C GLY A 88 -11.85 9.31 -6.19
N ALA A 89 -12.83 9.00 -7.03
CA ALA A 89 -13.62 10.00 -7.76
C ALA A 89 -14.40 10.93 -6.82
N LEU A 90 -14.85 10.43 -5.66
CA LEU A 90 -15.55 11.23 -4.66
C LEU A 90 -14.61 12.21 -3.96
N VAL A 91 -13.43 11.74 -3.54
CA VAL A 91 -12.42 12.53 -2.82
C VAL A 91 -11.85 13.64 -3.70
N ASP A 92 -11.72 13.42 -5.00
CA ASP A 92 -11.23 14.43 -5.95
C ASP A 92 -12.21 15.61 -6.12
N ARG A 93 -13.51 15.38 -5.91
CA ARG A 93 -14.57 16.40 -6.03
C ARG A 93 -14.82 17.17 -4.74
N TRP A 94 -14.54 16.57 -3.59
CA TRP A 94 -14.88 17.13 -2.30
C TRP A 94 -13.69 17.85 -1.64
N ASN A 95 -13.98 18.74 -0.68
CA ASN A 95 -12.94 19.32 0.13
C ASN A 95 -12.28 18.25 1.00
N ARG A 96 -10.97 18.04 0.83
CA ARG A 96 -10.18 17.00 1.50
C ARG A 96 -10.32 17.05 3.02
N ARG A 97 -10.32 18.25 3.62
CA ARG A 97 -10.51 18.43 5.07
C ARG A 97 -11.89 17.98 5.51
N THR A 98 -12.94 18.39 4.81
CA THR A 98 -14.32 18.00 5.13
C THR A 98 -14.50 16.49 4.99
N THR A 99 -13.95 15.88 3.93
CA THR A 99 -13.95 14.42 3.74
C THR A 99 -13.30 13.71 4.91
N MET A 100 -12.10 14.14 5.33
CA MET A 100 -11.39 13.52 6.46
C MET A 100 -12.18 13.67 7.77
N LEU A 101 -12.78 14.83 8.04
CA LEU A 101 -13.60 15.07 9.24
C LEU A 101 -14.84 14.17 9.25
N LEU A 102 -15.59 14.10 8.16
CA LEU A 102 -16.79 13.26 8.04
C LEU A 102 -16.44 11.76 8.17
N CYS A 103 -15.38 11.32 7.50
CA CYS A 103 -14.91 9.94 7.62
C CYS A 103 -14.52 9.59 9.05
N THR A 104 -13.80 10.47 9.74
CA THR A 104 -13.38 10.24 11.13
C THR A 104 -14.59 10.24 12.08
N ALA A 105 -15.53 11.18 11.92
CA ALA A 105 -16.76 11.22 12.70
C ALA A 105 -17.61 9.95 12.51
N GLY A 106 -17.78 9.51 11.27
CA GLY A 106 -18.50 8.26 10.97
C GLY A 106 -17.85 7.04 11.61
N ARG A 107 -16.50 6.97 11.62
CA ARG A 107 -15.75 5.89 12.28
C ARG A 107 -15.90 5.93 13.81
N ILE A 108 -15.88 7.12 14.43
CA ILE A 108 -16.14 7.28 15.87
C ILE A 108 -17.52 6.74 16.22
N LEU A 109 -18.55 7.12 15.47
CA LEU A 109 -19.92 6.68 15.70
C LEU A 109 -20.07 5.18 15.48
N GLY A 110 -19.55 4.65 14.37
CA GLY A 110 -19.62 3.22 14.05
C GLY A 110 -18.89 2.37 15.08
N VAL A 111 -17.59 2.61 15.31
CA VAL A 111 -16.80 1.80 16.25
C VAL A 111 -17.26 2.01 17.69
N GLY A 112 -17.68 3.24 18.04
CA GLY A 112 -18.28 3.55 19.34
C GLY A 112 -19.57 2.80 19.57
N SER A 113 -20.42 2.60 18.55
CA SER A 113 -21.64 1.78 18.67
C SER A 113 -21.30 0.31 18.93
N VAL A 114 -20.20 -0.22 18.33
CA VAL A 114 -19.74 -1.58 18.63
C VAL A 114 -19.26 -1.69 20.07
N ALA A 115 -18.46 -0.73 20.56
CA ALA A 115 -18.06 -0.71 21.97
C ALA A 115 -19.28 -0.72 22.90
N ALA A 116 -20.32 0.05 22.59
CA ALA A 116 -21.56 0.13 23.38
C ALA A 116 -22.34 -1.19 23.38
N VAL A 117 -22.56 -1.82 22.22
CA VAL A 117 -23.31 -3.11 22.17
C VAL A 117 -22.53 -4.24 22.83
N VAL A 118 -21.19 -4.22 22.80
CA VAL A 118 -20.37 -5.19 23.53
C VAL A 118 -20.47 -4.99 25.04
N LEU A 119 -20.49 -3.73 25.51
CA LEU A 119 -20.72 -3.40 26.92
C LEU A 119 -22.09 -3.82 27.43
N LEU A 120 -23.11 -3.77 26.56
CA LEU A 120 -24.49 -4.12 26.87
C LEU A 120 -24.80 -5.62 26.65
N ASP A 121 -23.80 -6.43 26.29
CA ASP A 121 -23.95 -7.84 25.89
C ASP A 121 -24.99 -8.08 24.78
N ALA A 122 -25.28 -7.04 23.97
CA ALA A 122 -26.25 -7.05 22.87
C ALA A 122 -25.58 -7.22 21.49
N VAL A 123 -24.56 -8.08 21.41
CA VAL A 123 -23.79 -8.29 20.18
C VAL A 123 -24.64 -8.97 19.11
N TRP A 124 -24.74 -8.32 17.96
CA TRP A 124 -25.48 -8.83 16.79
C TRP A 124 -24.59 -8.82 15.55
N LEU A 125 -24.44 -9.99 14.92
CA LEU A 125 -23.50 -10.20 13.81
C LEU A 125 -23.70 -9.23 12.63
N PRO A 126 -24.92 -8.98 12.11
CA PRO A 126 -25.12 -8.02 11.03
C PRO A 126 -24.70 -6.59 11.38
N HIS A 127 -24.89 -6.15 12.64
CA HIS A 127 -24.41 -4.84 13.09
C HIS A 127 -22.87 -4.76 12.97
N LEU A 128 -22.16 -5.80 13.45
CA LEU A 128 -20.70 -5.84 13.32
C LEU A 128 -20.25 -5.82 11.86
N MET A 129 -20.92 -6.56 10.97
CA MET A 129 -20.62 -6.58 9.53
C MET A 129 -20.81 -5.20 8.88
N VAL A 130 -21.94 -4.54 9.17
CA VAL A 130 -22.23 -3.20 8.64
C VAL A 130 -21.21 -2.18 9.13
N VAL A 131 -20.88 -2.18 10.43
CA VAL A 131 -19.91 -1.25 10.99
C VAL A 131 -18.52 -1.53 10.44
N ALA A 132 -18.08 -2.78 10.34
CA ALA A 132 -16.79 -3.15 9.78
C ALA A 132 -16.66 -2.72 8.30
N PHE A 133 -17.72 -2.89 7.51
CA PHE A 133 -17.79 -2.42 6.12
C PHE A 133 -17.70 -0.89 6.03
N LEU A 134 -18.48 -0.17 6.85
CA LEU A 134 -18.47 1.29 6.86
C LEU A 134 -17.13 1.85 7.36
N GLU A 135 -16.57 1.27 8.43
CA GLU A 135 -15.26 1.67 8.96
C GLU A 135 -14.17 1.56 7.89
N ALA A 136 -14.12 0.45 7.15
CA ALA A 136 -13.16 0.24 6.08
C ALA A 136 -13.40 1.20 4.90
N THR A 137 -14.65 1.41 4.48
CA THR A 137 -15.02 2.36 3.41
C THR A 137 -14.58 3.78 3.76
N LEU A 138 -14.93 4.24 4.96
CA LEU A 138 -14.54 5.56 5.45
C LEU A 138 -13.02 5.67 5.62
N GLY A 139 -12.34 4.58 6.00
CA GLY A 139 -10.89 4.48 6.06
C GLY A 139 -10.21 4.67 4.70
N ILE A 140 -10.77 4.11 3.64
CA ILE A 140 -10.28 4.29 2.26
C ILE A 140 -10.42 5.76 1.84
N CYS A 141 -11.61 6.35 2.00
CA CYS A 141 -11.85 7.76 1.68
C CYS A 141 -10.91 8.69 2.47
N TYR A 142 -10.72 8.42 3.76
CA TYR A 142 -9.78 9.15 4.61
C TYR A 142 -8.35 9.09 4.08
N THR A 143 -7.85 7.89 3.75
CA THR A 143 -6.46 7.70 3.30
C THR A 143 -6.20 8.38 1.96
N LEU A 144 -7.16 8.36 1.02
CA LEU A 144 -7.06 9.05 -0.26
C LEU A 144 -7.03 10.58 -0.05
N ALA A 145 -7.94 11.11 0.79
CA ALA A 145 -7.97 12.53 1.13
C ALA A 145 -6.69 12.98 1.84
N GLU A 146 -6.14 12.18 2.76
CA GLU A 146 -4.88 12.44 3.46
C GLU A 146 -3.69 12.53 2.51
N ARG A 147 -3.52 11.56 1.61
CA ARG A 147 -2.44 11.57 0.62
C ARG A 147 -2.45 12.85 -0.21
N ALA A 148 -3.62 13.26 -0.66
CA ALA A 148 -3.80 14.50 -1.39
C ALA A 148 -3.56 15.75 -0.51
N ALA A 149 -3.93 15.72 0.77
CA ALA A 149 -3.70 16.80 1.73
C ALA A 149 -2.21 16.98 2.03
N VAL A 150 -1.44 15.89 2.18
CA VAL A 150 0.02 15.95 2.41
C VAL A 150 0.72 16.64 1.25
N CYS A 151 0.37 16.33 0.00
CA CYS A 151 0.92 17.02 -1.18
C CYS A 151 0.61 18.53 -1.19
N ALA A 152 -0.51 18.97 -0.58
CA ALA A 152 -0.87 20.39 -0.50
C ALA A 152 -0.17 21.13 0.65
N VAL A 153 0.24 20.42 1.71
CA VAL A 153 0.80 21.01 2.94
C VAL A 153 2.32 21.04 2.91
N VAL A 154 2.97 20.12 2.20
CA VAL A 154 4.42 19.95 2.16
C VAL A 154 5.01 20.60 0.91
N PRO A 155 6.12 21.36 1.02
CA PRO A 155 6.85 21.87 -0.13
C PRO A 155 7.38 20.74 -1.05
N ARG A 156 7.50 21.01 -2.35
CA ARG A 156 7.89 19.99 -3.35
C ARG A 156 9.25 19.34 -3.06
N ASP A 157 10.22 20.08 -2.57
CA ASP A 157 11.56 19.62 -2.18
C ASP A 157 11.54 18.64 -0.99
N GLN A 158 10.50 18.66 -0.15
CA GLN A 158 10.35 17.78 1.02
C GLN A 158 9.33 16.65 0.83
N LEU A 159 8.65 16.60 -0.32
CA LEU A 159 7.57 15.66 -0.57
C LEU A 159 8.02 14.20 -0.47
N GLY A 160 9.21 13.88 -1.00
CA GLY A 160 9.79 12.53 -0.90
C GLY A 160 9.97 12.09 0.55
N GLY A 161 10.49 12.97 1.41
CA GLY A 161 10.64 12.70 2.84
C GLY A 161 9.30 12.54 3.56
N ALA A 162 8.28 13.33 3.20
CA ALA A 162 6.95 13.24 3.78
C ALA A 162 6.24 11.92 3.41
N LEU A 163 6.37 11.49 2.16
CA LEU A 163 5.83 10.20 1.69
C LEU A 163 6.51 9.02 2.39
N ALA A 164 7.86 9.06 2.52
CA ALA A 164 8.60 8.04 3.26
C ALA A 164 8.20 7.99 4.75
N ALA A 165 7.99 9.13 5.39
CA ALA A 165 7.50 9.20 6.77
C ALA A 165 6.08 8.64 6.92
N ASN A 166 5.18 8.88 5.94
CA ASN A 166 3.84 8.31 5.92
C ASN A 166 3.86 6.79 5.77
N GLU A 167 4.72 6.26 4.89
CA GLU A 167 4.87 4.82 4.71
C GLU A 167 5.42 4.15 5.96
N SER A 168 6.44 4.74 6.59
CA SER A 168 6.99 4.26 7.86
C SER A 168 5.95 4.22 8.98
N ARG A 169 5.09 5.27 9.06
CA ARG A 169 3.96 5.32 10.00
C ARG A 169 2.94 4.21 9.73
N ALA A 170 2.56 4.01 8.46
CA ALA A 170 1.60 2.97 8.08
C ALA A 170 2.11 1.57 8.43
N ASN A 171 3.41 1.31 8.19
CA ASN A 171 4.08 0.08 8.58
C ASN A 171 4.10 -0.10 10.10
N ALA A 172 4.44 0.94 10.87
CA ALA A 172 4.40 0.90 12.32
C ALA A 172 2.99 0.60 12.86
N ALA A 173 1.96 1.25 12.31
CA ALA A 173 0.58 0.97 12.68
C ALA A 173 0.15 -0.47 12.33
N SER A 174 0.65 -1.04 11.23
CA SER A 174 0.37 -2.43 10.86
C SER A 174 1.03 -3.44 11.80
N ILE A 175 2.26 -3.16 12.24
CA ILE A 175 3.01 -4.03 13.15
C ILE A 175 2.42 -3.99 14.57
N LEU A 176 2.10 -2.79 15.07
CA LEU A 176 1.69 -2.60 16.46
C LEU A 176 0.17 -2.76 16.65
N GLY A 177 -0.64 -2.50 15.62
CA GLY A 177 -2.08 -2.38 15.80
C GLY A 177 -2.78 -3.69 16.14
N GLN A 178 -2.49 -4.79 15.44
CA GLN A 178 -3.09 -6.08 15.74
C GLN A 178 -2.67 -6.63 17.11
N PRO A 179 -1.38 -6.64 17.50
CA PRO A 179 -0.98 -7.00 18.87
C PRO A 179 -1.65 -6.12 19.94
N THR A 180 -1.75 -4.80 19.70
CA THR A 180 -2.45 -3.89 20.61
C THR A 180 -3.92 -4.29 20.74
N GLY A 181 -4.61 -4.57 19.63
CA GLY A 181 -6.00 -5.01 19.66
C GLY A 181 -6.21 -6.30 20.45
N THR A 182 -5.33 -7.28 20.30
CA THR A 182 -5.42 -8.55 21.03
C THR A 182 -5.12 -8.41 22.53
N VAL A 183 -4.12 -7.61 22.90
CA VAL A 183 -3.83 -7.29 24.32
C VAL A 183 -5.01 -6.56 24.95
N LEU A 184 -5.57 -5.57 24.30
CA LEU A 184 -6.76 -4.86 24.78
C LEU A 184 -7.95 -5.81 24.93
N TYR A 185 -8.18 -6.68 23.95
CA TYR A 185 -9.25 -7.67 24.02
C TYR A 185 -9.09 -8.64 25.20
N SER A 186 -7.85 -9.01 25.55
CA SER A 186 -7.60 -9.89 26.71
C SER A 186 -7.91 -9.22 28.06
N VAL A 187 -7.87 -7.87 28.10
CA VAL A 187 -8.28 -7.10 29.30
C VAL A 187 -9.80 -7.01 29.37
N ALA A 188 -10.45 -6.64 28.26
CA ALA A 188 -11.90 -6.57 28.17
C ALA A 188 -12.35 -6.67 26.70
N ARG A 189 -13.46 -7.38 26.45
CA ARG A 189 -13.98 -7.61 25.09
C ARG A 189 -14.28 -6.32 24.31
N PHE A 190 -14.70 -5.26 25.00
CA PHE A 190 -14.99 -3.94 24.41
C PHE A 190 -13.74 -3.06 24.22
N ALA A 191 -12.63 -3.35 24.91
CA ALA A 191 -11.47 -2.45 25.00
C ALA A 191 -10.83 -2.09 23.64
N PRO A 192 -10.69 -2.99 22.64
CA PRO A 192 -10.17 -2.63 21.33
C PRO A 192 -11.02 -1.56 20.62
N PHE A 193 -12.34 -1.68 20.75
CA PHE A 193 -13.31 -0.77 20.11
C PHE A 193 -13.36 0.58 20.81
N LEU A 194 -13.31 0.59 22.14
CA LEU A 194 -13.21 1.82 22.92
C LEU A 194 -11.88 2.55 22.62
N PHE A 195 -10.77 1.83 22.60
CA PHE A 195 -9.47 2.38 22.22
C PHE A 195 -9.51 3.01 20.83
N ALA A 196 -10.05 2.30 19.84
CA ALA A 196 -10.16 2.82 18.48
C ALA A 196 -11.07 4.07 18.42
N THR A 197 -12.17 4.10 19.18
CA THR A 197 -13.03 5.27 19.30
C THR A 197 -12.26 6.47 19.84
N VAL A 198 -11.46 6.27 20.90
CA VAL A 198 -10.65 7.33 21.54
C VAL A 198 -9.56 7.83 20.56
N VAL A 199 -8.82 6.95 19.90
CA VAL A 199 -7.76 7.39 18.97
C VAL A 199 -8.35 8.03 17.71
N HIS A 200 -9.54 7.65 17.26
CA HIS A 200 -10.25 8.36 16.20
C HIS A 200 -10.73 9.75 16.66
N LEU A 201 -11.18 9.88 17.91
CA LEU A 201 -11.51 11.18 18.49
C LEU A 201 -10.26 12.09 18.57
N MET A 202 -9.13 11.56 19.01
CA MET A 202 -7.86 12.29 19.00
C MET A 202 -7.46 12.69 17.57
N SER A 203 -7.64 11.81 16.58
CA SER A 203 -7.43 12.12 15.16
C SER A 203 -8.36 13.24 14.69
N LEU A 204 -9.64 13.22 15.07
CA LEU A 204 -10.59 14.28 14.76
C LEU A 204 -10.12 15.63 15.33
N VAL A 205 -9.68 15.63 16.58
CA VAL A 205 -9.16 16.84 17.24
C VAL A 205 -7.94 17.39 16.49
N THR A 206 -6.97 16.54 16.11
CA THR A 206 -5.80 17.00 15.33
C THR A 206 -6.21 17.64 14.00
N LEU A 207 -7.22 17.07 13.31
CA LEU A 207 -7.74 17.60 12.04
C LEU A 207 -8.43 18.96 12.20
N LEU A 208 -9.10 19.22 13.34
CA LEU A 208 -9.72 20.52 13.62
C LEU A 208 -8.67 21.63 13.72
N PHE A 209 -7.45 21.32 14.18
CA PHE A 209 -6.35 22.28 14.27
C PHE A 209 -5.58 22.50 12.96
N VAL A 210 -5.83 21.73 11.90
CA VAL A 210 -5.27 21.97 10.56
C VAL A 210 -5.97 23.20 9.96
N ARG A 211 -5.23 24.30 9.83
CA ARG A 211 -5.78 25.61 9.40
C ARG A 211 -5.63 25.90 7.91
N ARG A 212 -4.86 25.10 7.17
CA ARG A 212 -4.61 25.32 5.74
C ARG A 212 -5.83 24.90 4.92
N ASP A 213 -6.17 25.69 3.92
CA ASP A 213 -7.18 25.29 2.92
C ASP A 213 -6.62 24.13 2.09
N LEU A 214 -7.32 22.99 2.13
CA LEU A 214 -6.95 21.76 1.45
C LEU A 214 -7.79 21.53 0.18
N ARG A 215 -8.37 22.61 -0.38
CA ARG A 215 -9.12 22.51 -1.65
C ARG A 215 -8.20 22.08 -2.76
N ALA A 216 -8.64 21.12 -3.57
CA ALA A 216 -7.94 20.75 -4.79
C ALA A 216 -8.04 21.91 -5.79
N PRO A 217 -6.98 22.24 -6.56
CA PRO A 217 -7.17 22.94 -7.81
C PRO A 217 -8.16 22.11 -8.64
N ARG A 218 -9.19 22.74 -9.19
CA ARG A 218 -10.09 22.05 -10.13
C ARG A 218 -9.26 21.61 -11.33
N SER A 219 -8.84 20.35 -11.36
CA SER A 219 -8.32 19.73 -12.57
C SER A 219 -9.50 19.55 -13.54
N SER A 220 -9.52 20.34 -14.61
CA SER A 220 -10.49 20.26 -15.68
C SER A 220 -10.30 19.04 -16.60
N ASP A 221 -9.27 18.26 -16.40
CA ASP A 221 -8.96 17.06 -17.18
C ASP A 221 -9.44 15.81 -16.44
N GLY A 222 -10.73 15.56 -16.50
CA GLY A 222 -11.23 14.19 -16.47
C GLY A 222 -10.75 13.52 -17.77
N GLY A 223 -9.66 12.73 -17.67
CA GLY A 223 -9.09 12.05 -18.84
C GLY A 223 -10.19 11.45 -19.71
N GLU A 224 -10.06 11.61 -21.01
CA GLU A 224 -10.98 11.16 -22.08
C GLU A 224 -11.09 9.62 -22.15
N GLY A 225 -11.55 9.00 -21.08
CA GLY A 225 -11.84 7.58 -21.02
C GLY A 225 -12.48 7.29 -19.66
N GLY A 226 -13.75 6.92 -19.68
CA GLY A 226 -14.46 6.56 -18.46
C GLY A 226 -13.68 5.51 -17.64
N LEU A 227 -13.83 5.53 -16.32
CA LEU A 227 -13.17 4.61 -15.35
C LEU A 227 -13.16 3.14 -15.83
N ILE A 228 -14.25 2.68 -16.47
CA ILE A 228 -14.37 1.33 -17.03
C ILE A 228 -13.37 1.09 -18.16
N ALA A 229 -13.12 2.09 -19.02
CA ALA A 229 -12.14 1.97 -20.12
C ALA A 229 -10.71 1.84 -19.57
N GLN A 230 -10.36 2.61 -18.55
CA GLN A 230 -9.05 2.54 -17.87
C GLN A 230 -8.83 1.19 -17.17
N ILE A 231 -9.86 0.64 -16.49
CA ILE A 231 -9.82 -0.69 -15.90
C ILE A 231 -9.62 -1.74 -16.99
N ARG A 232 -10.40 -1.68 -18.08
CA ARG A 232 -10.30 -2.64 -19.18
C ARG A 232 -8.92 -2.63 -19.82
N GLU A 233 -8.33 -1.47 -20.03
CA GLU A 233 -6.98 -1.33 -20.57
C GLU A 233 -5.91 -1.90 -19.64
N GLY A 234 -5.98 -1.62 -18.33
CA GLY A 234 -5.07 -2.20 -17.33
C GLY A 234 -5.21 -3.72 -17.24
N VAL A 235 -6.44 -4.25 -17.28
CA VAL A 235 -6.69 -5.70 -17.32
C VAL A 235 -6.13 -6.30 -18.61
N ALA A 236 -6.41 -5.70 -19.77
CA ALA A 236 -5.91 -6.18 -21.05
C ALA A 236 -4.37 -6.20 -21.09
N PHE A 237 -3.71 -5.19 -20.54
CA PHE A 237 -2.25 -5.13 -20.43
C PHE A 237 -1.71 -6.30 -19.58
N ILE A 238 -2.26 -6.52 -18.38
CA ILE A 238 -1.79 -7.60 -17.48
C ILE A 238 -2.07 -8.98 -18.13
N TRP A 239 -3.26 -9.16 -18.71
CA TRP A 239 -3.63 -10.45 -19.34
C TRP A 239 -2.85 -10.73 -20.60
N GLY A 240 -2.46 -9.71 -21.37
CA GLY A 240 -1.62 -9.83 -22.54
C GLY A 240 -0.18 -10.25 -22.23
N LYS A 241 0.32 -9.99 -21.02
CA LYS A 241 1.67 -10.38 -20.60
C LYS A 241 1.65 -11.67 -19.77
N LEU A 242 2.06 -12.78 -20.36
CA LEU A 242 1.99 -14.12 -19.76
C LEU A 242 2.63 -14.18 -18.37
N TYR A 243 3.80 -13.56 -18.19
CA TYR A 243 4.54 -13.59 -16.93
C TYR A 243 3.86 -12.77 -15.85
N LEU A 244 3.34 -11.59 -16.19
CA LEU A 244 2.62 -10.72 -15.24
C LEU A 244 1.32 -11.40 -14.76
N ARG A 245 0.58 -12.04 -15.67
CA ARG A 245 -0.59 -12.85 -15.34
C ARG A 245 -0.25 -14.02 -14.40
N ARG A 246 0.84 -14.77 -14.69
CA ARG A 246 1.29 -15.87 -13.84
C ARG A 246 1.70 -15.39 -12.44
N ALA A 247 2.43 -14.27 -12.35
CA ALA A 247 2.81 -13.67 -11.07
C ALA A 247 1.57 -13.26 -10.27
N LEU A 248 0.60 -12.60 -10.92
CA LEU A 248 -0.64 -12.18 -10.28
C LEU A 248 -1.46 -13.37 -9.76
N CYS A 249 -1.59 -14.44 -10.53
CA CYS A 249 -2.26 -15.67 -10.08
C CYS A 249 -1.56 -16.28 -8.86
N LEU A 250 -0.23 -16.32 -8.84
CA LEU A 250 0.53 -16.79 -7.68
C LEU A 250 0.28 -15.94 -6.44
N PHE A 251 0.33 -14.62 -6.59
CA PHE A 251 0.05 -13.69 -5.48
C PHE A 251 -1.39 -13.84 -4.98
N ALA A 252 -2.37 -13.91 -5.87
CA ALA A 252 -3.77 -14.07 -5.50
C ALA A 252 -4.01 -15.39 -4.75
N ALA A 253 -3.50 -16.50 -5.27
CA ALA A 253 -3.62 -17.81 -4.62
C ALA A 253 -2.94 -17.84 -3.24
N SER A 254 -1.74 -17.27 -3.14
CA SER A 254 -1.03 -17.16 -1.86
C SER A 254 -1.79 -16.31 -0.86
N ASN A 255 -2.36 -15.16 -1.28
CA ASN A 255 -3.15 -14.30 -0.41
C ASN A 255 -4.37 -15.03 0.18
N ILE A 256 -5.05 -15.86 -0.62
CA ILE A 256 -6.16 -16.72 -0.13
C ILE A 256 -5.66 -17.61 1.01
N LEU A 257 -4.54 -18.31 0.83
CA LEU A 257 -3.99 -19.20 1.86
C LEU A 257 -3.54 -18.45 3.11
N PHE A 258 -2.96 -17.27 2.97
CA PHE A 258 -2.60 -16.42 4.11
C PHE A 258 -3.81 -15.98 4.94
N GLN A 259 -4.97 -15.77 4.32
CA GLN A 259 -6.21 -15.51 5.08
C GLN A 259 -6.65 -16.73 5.89
N VAL A 260 -6.53 -17.93 5.31
CA VAL A 260 -6.82 -19.17 6.07
C VAL A 260 -5.85 -19.33 7.23
N LEU A 261 -4.55 -19.08 7.04
CA LEU A 261 -3.56 -19.12 8.14
C LEU A 261 -3.83 -18.08 9.21
N GLY A 262 -4.25 -16.86 8.82
CA GLY A 262 -4.57 -15.78 9.76
C GLY A 262 -5.73 -16.12 10.70
N LEU A 263 -6.85 -16.59 10.16
CA LEU A 263 -7.98 -17.05 10.97
C LEU A 263 -7.66 -18.39 11.67
N GLY A 264 -6.97 -19.30 10.98
CA GLY A 264 -6.53 -20.58 11.52
C GLY A 264 -5.62 -20.44 12.74
N LEU A 265 -4.79 -19.39 12.82
CA LEU A 265 -4.00 -19.09 14.01
C LEU A 265 -4.92 -18.80 15.22
N VAL A 266 -5.98 -18.02 15.02
CA VAL A 266 -6.95 -17.68 16.08
C VAL A 266 -7.68 -18.93 16.55
N VAL A 267 -8.11 -19.78 15.61
CA VAL A 267 -8.76 -21.07 15.89
C VAL A 267 -7.81 -21.99 16.63
N LEU A 268 -6.58 -22.17 16.15
CA LEU A 268 -5.57 -23.05 16.73
C LEU A 268 -5.21 -22.66 18.17
N VAL A 269 -5.08 -21.36 18.45
CA VAL A 269 -4.77 -20.87 19.81
C VAL A 269 -5.93 -21.20 20.75
N LYS A 270 -7.17 -20.99 20.34
CA LYS A 270 -8.35 -21.31 21.15
C LYS A 270 -8.50 -22.83 21.35
N ASP A 271 -8.27 -23.63 20.31
CA ASP A 271 -8.36 -25.11 20.37
C ASP A 271 -7.31 -25.72 21.33
N ARG A 272 -6.19 -25.02 21.54
CA ARG A 272 -5.15 -25.37 22.52
C ARG A 272 -5.27 -24.64 23.85
N ASP A 273 -6.45 -24.21 24.23
CA ASP A 273 -6.75 -23.48 25.48
C ASP A 273 -5.93 -22.21 25.68
N GLY A 274 -5.43 -21.63 24.58
CA GLY A 274 -4.69 -20.38 24.59
C GLY A 274 -5.59 -19.15 24.75
N SER A 275 -5.01 -18.08 25.28
CA SER A 275 -5.70 -16.80 25.48
C SER A 275 -5.64 -15.90 24.23
N PRO A 276 -6.53 -14.89 24.09
CA PRO A 276 -6.39 -13.85 23.06
C PRO A 276 -5.04 -13.15 23.11
N ALA A 277 -4.44 -12.95 24.28
CA ALA A 277 -3.10 -12.36 24.39
C ALA A 277 -2.03 -13.22 23.69
N THR A 278 -2.17 -14.55 23.72
CA THR A 278 -1.28 -15.47 22.99
C THR A 278 -1.35 -15.21 21.48
N VAL A 279 -2.55 -15.00 20.92
CA VAL A 279 -2.72 -14.60 19.51
C VAL A 279 -1.94 -13.30 19.24
N GLY A 280 -2.00 -12.34 20.16
CA GLY A 280 -1.29 -11.06 20.05
C GLY A 280 0.22 -11.22 19.98
N VAL A 281 0.78 -12.06 20.85
CA VAL A 281 2.24 -12.35 20.85
C VAL A 281 2.64 -12.99 19.52
N LEU A 282 1.89 -13.98 19.03
CA LEU A 282 2.17 -14.65 17.77
C LEU A 282 2.08 -13.68 16.57
N LEU A 283 1.07 -12.81 16.55
CA LEU A 283 0.94 -11.77 15.52
C LEU A 283 2.07 -10.74 15.58
N ALA A 284 2.53 -10.36 16.77
CA ALA A 284 3.67 -9.45 16.94
C ALA A 284 4.95 -10.08 16.37
N VAL A 285 5.25 -11.33 16.71
CA VAL A 285 6.39 -12.07 16.17
C VAL A 285 6.31 -12.14 14.64
N ASN A 286 5.15 -12.53 14.11
CA ASN A 286 4.92 -12.61 12.66
C ASN A 286 5.17 -11.26 11.95
N SER A 287 4.70 -10.16 12.54
CA SER A 287 4.89 -8.81 11.99
C SER A 287 6.35 -8.39 11.98
N VAL A 288 7.10 -8.67 13.05
CA VAL A 288 8.55 -8.38 13.14
C VAL A 288 9.32 -9.15 12.08
N PHE A 289 9.04 -10.45 11.91
CA PHE A 289 9.71 -11.25 10.88
C PHE A 289 9.31 -10.85 9.47
N GLY A 290 8.06 -10.49 9.22
CA GLY A 290 7.62 -9.93 7.94
C GLY A 290 8.36 -8.63 7.59
N MET A 291 8.54 -7.73 8.56
CA MET A 291 9.33 -6.51 8.39
C MET A 291 10.81 -6.83 8.13
N ALA A 292 11.41 -7.74 8.89
CA ALA A 292 12.79 -8.17 8.67
C ALA A 292 12.99 -8.76 7.26
N GLY A 293 12.02 -9.54 6.77
CA GLY A 293 12.00 -10.04 5.38
C GLY A 293 11.97 -8.91 4.36
N ALA A 294 11.10 -7.92 4.55
CA ALA A 294 11.03 -6.76 3.66
C ALA A 294 12.35 -5.95 3.64
N MET A 295 12.96 -5.73 4.80
CA MET A 295 14.24 -5.00 4.93
C MET A 295 15.41 -5.74 4.26
N THR A 296 15.43 -7.06 4.31
CA THR A 296 16.49 -7.90 3.72
C THR A 296 16.25 -8.22 2.23
N SER A 297 15.05 -7.94 1.72
CA SER A 297 14.63 -8.29 0.35
C SER A 297 15.59 -7.79 -0.73
N ASN A 298 16.14 -6.57 -0.60
CA ASN A 298 17.06 -6.00 -1.57
C ASN A 298 18.37 -6.80 -1.69
N ALA A 299 18.90 -7.35 -0.59
CA ALA A 299 20.07 -8.21 -0.60
C ALA A 299 19.82 -9.52 -1.37
N PHE A 300 18.65 -10.12 -1.16
CA PHE A 300 18.23 -11.31 -1.89
C PHE A 300 17.98 -11.03 -3.37
N LEU A 301 17.33 -9.90 -3.69
CA LEU A 301 17.07 -9.48 -5.07
C LEU A 301 18.35 -9.29 -5.88
N ARG A 302 19.37 -8.64 -5.28
CA ARG A 302 20.68 -8.44 -5.92
C ARG A 302 21.40 -9.74 -6.21
N ARG A 303 21.27 -10.75 -5.31
CA ARG A 303 22.01 -12.02 -5.43
C ARG A 303 21.34 -13.03 -6.36
N TRP A 304 19.99 -13.12 -6.33
CA TRP A 304 19.27 -14.20 -6.99
C TRP A 304 18.34 -13.77 -8.12
N GLY A 305 18.03 -12.50 -8.23
CA GLY A 305 17.03 -11.97 -9.16
C GLY A 305 15.59 -12.31 -8.74
N ILE A 306 14.62 -11.55 -9.29
CA ILE A 306 13.20 -11.64 -8.89
C ILE A 306 12.63 -13.04 -9.13
N ARG A 307 12.92 -13.63 -10.29
CA ARG A 307 12.41 -14.95 -10.70
C ARG A 307 12.78 -16.08 -9.74
N ARG A 308 14.09 -16.22 -9.45
CA ARG A 308 14.59 -17.27 -8.54
C ARG A 308 14.06 -17.06 -7.13
N MET A 309 13.91 -15.80 -6.73
CA MET A 309 13.38 -15.45 -5.43
C MET A 309 11.89 -15.80 -5.30
N MET A 310 11.05 -15.53 -6.31
CA MET A 310 9.65 -15.96 -6.32
C MET A 310 9.52 -17.48 -6.22
N ILE A 311 10.30 -18.24 -7.00
CA ILE A 311 10.31 -19.71 -6.89
C ILE A 311 10.76 -20.15 -5.50
N GLY A 312 11.86 -19.60 -4.99
CA GLY A 312 12.43 -19.97 -3.69
C GLY A 312 11.48 -19.73 -2.52
N ILE A 313 10.74 -18.60 -2.52
CA ILE A 313 9.75 -18.29 -1.48
C ILE A 313 8.60 -19.32 -1.51
N HIS A 314 8.05 -19.64 -2.67
CA HIS A 314 6.96 -20.61 -2.77
C HIS A 314 7.42 -22.03 -2.40
N LEU A 315 8.65 -22.41 -2.76
CA LEU A 315 9.23 -23.69 -2.31
C LEU A 315 9.44 -23.72 -0.79
N ALA A 316 9.92 -22.63 -0.18
CA ALA A 316 10.03 -22.52 1.26
C ALA A 316 8.66 -22.67 1.94
N TRP A 317 7.64 -22.00 1.43
CA TRP A 317 6.26 -22.13 1.95
C TRP A 317 5.68 -23.53 1.74
N ALA A 318 5.99 -24.20 0.63
CA ALA A 318 5.58 -25.58 0.38
C ALA A 318 6.18 -26.58 1.39
N VAL A 319 7.31 -26.24 2.01
CA VAL A 319 7.88 -27.01 3.11
C VAL A 319 7.34 -26.57 4.47
N LEU A 320 7.30 -25.25 4.73
CA LEU A 320 6.96 -24.71 6.04
C LEU A 320 5.48 -24.86 6.40
N MET A 321 4.55 -24.69 5.42
CA MET A 321 3.11 -24.77 5.72
C MET A 321 2.63 -26.18 6.09
N PRO A 322 3.05 -27.28 5.43
CA PRO A 322 2.71 -28.62 5.87
C PRO A 322 3.26 -28.95 7.29
N LEU A 323 4.41 -28.39 7.66
CA LEU A 323 4.99 -28.60 9.00
C LEU A 323 4.12 -28.03 10.14
N LEU A 324 3.21 -27.08 9.84
CA LEU A 324 2.26 -26.58 10.84
C LEU A 324 1.33 -27.68 11.38
N VAL A 325 1.04 -28.70 10.57
CA VAL A 325 0.16 -29.83 10.97
C VAL A 325 0.80 -30.64 12.10
N VAL A 326 2.12 -30.85 12.03
CA VAL A 326 2.87 -31.68 12.98
C VAL A 326 3.58 -30.87 14.08
N ALA A 327 3.36 -29.56 14.12
CA ALA A 327 4.03 -28.68 15.05
C ALA A 327 3.66 -28.97 16.51
N PRO A 328 4.63 -29.34 17.39
CA PRO A 328 4.35 -29.84 18.75
C PRO A 328 4.06 -28.73 19.76
N GLY A 329 3.27 -27.75 19.44
CA GLY A 329 2.90 -26.67 20.36
C GLY A 329 2.99 -25.27 19.74
N LEU A 330 2.52 -24.27 20.50
CA LEU A 330 2.39 -22.89 20.00
C LEU A 330 3.76 -22.23 19.70
N VAL A 331 4.83 -22.65 20.38
CA VAL A 331 6.18 -22.13 20.09
C VAL A 331 6.66 -22.59 18.72
N ALA A 332 6.51 -23.87 18.39
CA ALA A 332 6.88 -24.39 17.07
C ALA A 332 6.03 -23.74 15.98
N VAL A 333 4.73 -23.58 16.20
CA VAL A 333 3.83 -22.85 15.30
C VAL A 333 4.30 -21.39 15.11
N SER A 334 4.70 -20.71 16.20
CA SER A 334 5.21 -19.35 16.13
C SER A 334 6.47 -19.24 15.25
N VAL A 335 7.42 -20.14 15.41
CA VAL A 335 8.65 -20.16 14.61
C VAL A 335 8.33 -20.41 13.12
N LEU A 336 7.47 -21.38 12.81
CA LEU A 336 7.08 -21.69 11.44
C LEU A 336 6.37 -20.49 10.79
N LEU A 337 5.41 -19.88 11.48
CA LEU A 337 4.69 -18.70 10.99
C LEU A 337 5.62 -17.50 10.85
N ALA A 338 6.58 -17.30 11.74
CA ALA A 338 7.59 -16.25 11.62
C ALA A 338 8.43 -16.42 10.34
N LEU A 339 8.89 -17.64 10.04
CA LEU A 339 9.63 -17.94 8.82
C LEU A 339 8.76 -17.76 7.56
N ILE A 340 7.48 -18.18 7.60
CA ILE A 340 6.53 -17.97 6.52
C ILE A 340 6.34 -16.47 6.27
N ASN A 341 6.15 -15.67 7.34
CA ASN A 341 5.97 -14.22 7.21
C ASN A 341 7.26 -13.49 6.80
N TYR A 342 8.44 -13.99 7.18
CA TYR A 342 9.70 -13.49 6.66
C TYR A 342 9.76 -13.62 5.14
N GLY A 343 9.41 -14.78 4.61
CA GLY A 343 9.27 -15.00 3.17
C GLY A 343 8.21 -14.11 2.51
N ALA A 344 7.07 -13.86 3.20
CA ALA A 344 6.03 -12.96 2.72
C ALA A 344 6.52 -11.51 2.62
N GLY A 345 7.31 -11.03 3.59
CA GLY A 345 7.93 -9.71 3.54
C GLY A 345 8.84 -9.55 2.32
N ILE A 346 9.70 -10.55 2.05
CA ILE A 346 10.54 -10.57 0.84
C ILE A 346 9.67 -10.58 -0.42
N GLY A 347 8.65 -11.44 -0.47
CA GLY A 347 7.75 -11.62 -1.61
C GLY A 347 6.96 -10.35 -1.96
N ASN A 348 6.47 -9.63 -0.97
CA ASN A 348 5.74 -8.38 -1.18
C ASN A 348 6.62 -7.32 -1.87
N VAL A 349 7.86 -7.13 -1.40
CA VAL A 349 8.80 -6.19 -2.03
C VAL A 349 9.14 -6.64 -3.46
N ALA A 350 9.40 -7.94 -3.66
CA ALA A 350 9.67 -8.49 -4.98
C ALA A 350 8.52 -8.30 -5.95
N GLY A 351 7.28 -8.52 -5.50
CA GLY A 351 6.09 -8.37 -6.32
C GLY A 351 5.87 -6.93 -6.80
N VAL A 352 6.03 -5.96 -5.89
CA VAL A 352 5.94 -4.54 -6.24
C VAL A 352 7.04 -4.14 -7.22
N LEU A 353 8.30 -4.55 -6.97
CA LEU A 353 9.41 -4.25 -7.87
C LEU A 353 9.22 -4.92 -9.24
N TYR A 354 8.71 -6.15 -9.28
CA TYR A 354 8.42 -6.85 -10.53
C TYR A 354 7.38 -6.08 -11.36
N LEU A 355 6.28 -5.65 -10.71
CA LEU A 355 5.26 -4.85 -11.37
C LEU A 355 5.81 -3.53 -11.93
N LEU A 356 6.61 -2.81 -11.14
CA LEU A 356 7.20 -1.54 -11.55
C LEU A 356 8.18 -1.67 -12.71
N ARG A 357 9.00 -2.74 -12.74
CA ARG A 357 9.98 -2.97 -13.79
C ARG A 357 9.37 -3.45 -15.11
N THR A 358 8.27 -4.21 -15.05
CA THR A 358 7.65 -4.78 -16.25
C THR A 358 6.56 -3.90 -16.85
N THR A 359 6.24 -2.76 -16.21
CA THR A 359 5.15 -1.89 -16.63
C THR A 359 5.71 -0.54 -17.09
N PRO A 360 5.43 -0.10 -18.35
CA PRO A 360 5.78 1.24 -18.83
C PRO A 360 5.23 2.34 -17.93
N ASP A 361 5.88 3.49 -17.88
CA ASP A 361 5.57 4.60 -16.98
C ASP A 361 4.11 5.06 -17.12
N GLU A 362 3.59 5.13 -18.34
CA GLU A 362 2.23 5.55 -18.65
C GLU A 362 1.17 4.59 -18.10
N LEU A 363 1.50 3.32 -17.93
CA LEU A 363 0.59 2.25 -17.48
C LEU A 363 0.80 1.85 -16.03
N ARG A 364 1.85 2.32 -15.33
CA ARG A 364 2.17 1.93 -13.94
C ARG A 364 1.01 2.16 -12.98
N GLY A 365 0.35 3.31 -13.07
CA GLY A 365 -0.80 3.61 -12.23
C GLY A 365 -1.97 2.66 -12.45
N ARG A 366 -2.29 2.35 -13.72
CA ARG A 366 -3.39 1.46 -14.10
C ARG A 366 -3.09 0.01 -13.71
N ALA A 367 -1.89 -0.48 -14.01
CA ALA A 367 -1.46 -1.83 -13.65
C ALA A 367 -1.38 -2.01 -12.12
N GLY A 368 -0.89 -1.00 -11.38
CA GLY A 368 -0.86 -1.00 -9.92
C GLY A 368 -2.26 -1.07 -9.30
N SER A 369 -3.21 -0.31 -9.85
CA SER A 369 -4.61 -0.34 -9.40
C SER A 369 -5.25 -1.71 -9.62
N ILE A 370 -5.03 -2.34 -10.78
CA ILE A 370 -5.54 -3.69 -11.07
C ILE A 370 -4.90 -4.74 -10.17
N PHE A 371 -3.57 -4.66 -9.97
CA PHE A 371 -2.88 -5.55 -9.04
C PHE A 371 -3.45 -5.45 -7.62
N THR A 372 -3.66 -4.24 -7.12
CA THR A 372 -4.26 -3.99 -5.80
C THR A 372 -5.69 -4.52 -5.74
N LEU A 373 -6.50 -4.29 -6.76
CA LEU A 373 -7.89 -4.74 -6.83
C LEU A 373 -7.99 -6.27 -6.79
N LEU A 374 -7.18 -6.96 -7.58
CA LEU A 374 -7.17 -8.43 -7.64
C LEU A 374 -6.61 -9.04 -6.34
N SER A 375 -5.57 -8.43 -5.76
CA SER A 375 -5.04 -8.85 -4.46
C SER A 375 -6.07 -8.67 -3.35
N SER A 376 -6.80 -7.54 -3.33
CA SER A 376 -7.87 -7.28 -2.36
C SER A 376 -9.05 -8.22 -2.54
N GLY A 377 -9.43 -8.52 -3.79
CA GLY A 377 -10.45 -9.53 -4.09
C GLY A 377 -10.07 -10.92 -3.59
N ALA A 378 -8.82 -11.34 -3.84
CA ALA A 378 -8.29 -12.60 -3.34
C ALA A 378 -8.31 -12.66 -1.80
N ASN A 379 -7.92 -11.58 -1.12
CA ASN A 379 -8.01 -11.49 0.34
C ASN A 379 -9.45 -11.61 0.85
N SER A 380 -10.41 -10.93 0.21
CA SER A 380 -11.83 -10.99 0.60
C SER A 380 -12.40 -12.39 0.41
N ILE A 381 -12.16 -13.03 -0.74
CA ILE A 381 -12.57 -14.42 -1.01
C ILE A 381 -11.86 -15.37 -0.05
N GLY A 382 -10.57 -15.18 0.19
CA GLY A 382 -9.77 -15.97 1.12
C GLY A 382 -10.32 -15.93 2.55
N ALA A 383 -10.79 -14.76 3.01
CA ALA A 383 -11.42 -14.64 4.32
C ALA A 383 -12.69 -15.50 4.43
N LEU A 384 -13.57 -15.47 3.41
CA LEU A 384 -14.77 -16.33 3.39
C LEU A 384 -14.41 -17.81 3.37
N LEU A 385 -13.51 -18.21 2.46
CA LEU A 385 -13.09 -19.61 2.36
C LEU A 385 -12.45 -20.10 3.66
N ALA A 386 -11.70 -19.23 4.36
CA ALA A 386 -11.12 -19.55 5.65
C ALA A 386 -12.17 -19.97 6.68
N GLY A 387 -13.23 -19.18 6.80
CA GLY A 387 -14.30 -19.49 7.77
C GLY A 387 -15.01 -20.79 7.48
N PHE A 388 -15.45 -20.99 6.22
CA PHE A 388 -16.13 -22.21 5.81
C PHE A 388 -15.23 -23.45 5.98
N LEU A 389 -13.95 -23.36 5.61
CA LEU A 389 -13.02 -24.48 5.76
C LEU A 389 -12.80 -24.83 7.23
N LEU A 390 -12.57 -23.80 8.09
CA LEU A 390 -12.26 -24.03 9.51
C LEU A 390 -13.47 -24.46 10.36
N ASP A 391 -14.70 -24.22 9.90
CA ASP A 391 -15.91 -24.79 10.53
C ASP A 391 -16.27 -26.18 9.98
N ALA A 392 -15.92 -26.48 8.70
CA ALA A 392 -16.24 -27.74 8.07
C ALA A 392 -15.37 -28.90 8.50
N VAL A 393 -14.08 -28.64 8.85
CA VAL A 393 -13.11 -29.68 9.19
C VAL A 393 -12.27 -29.28 10.41
N ARG A 394 -11.62 -30.28 11.04
CA ARG A 394 -10.70 -30.01 12.14
C ARG A 394 -9.52 -29.16 11.67
N ILE A 395 -8.95 -28.39 12.60
CA ILE A 395 -7.86 -27.43 12.29
C ILE A 395 -6.65 -28.13 11.64
N GLU A 396 -6.30 -29.37 12.04
CA GLU A 396 -5.20 -30.10 11.44
C GLU A 396 -5.46 -30.44 9.97
N VAL A 397 -6.70 -30.79 9.63
CA VAL A 397 -7.12 -31.08 8.25
C VAL A 397 -7.11 -29.79 7.42
N ALA A 398 -7.59 -28.68 7.97
CA ALA A 398 -7.53 -27.38 7.31
C ALA A 398 -6.09 -26.96 7.01
N LEU A 399 -5.17 -27.10 7.97
CA LEU A 399 -3.75 -26.82 7.77
C LEU A 399 -3.11 -27.78 6.75
N ALA A 400 -3.52 -29.06 6.72
CA ALA A 400 -3.06 -30.01 5.71
C ALA A 400 -3.53 -29.60 4.29
N VAL A 401 -4.78 -29.15 4.15
CA VAL A 401 -5.31 -28.63 2.88
C VAL A 401 -4.53 -27.39 2.44
N VAL A 402 -4.25 -26.46 3.35
CA VAL A 402 -3.41 -25.27 3.07
C VAL A 402 -2.02 -25.69 2.61
N GLY A 403 -1.37 -26.61 3.33
CA GLY A 403 -0.05 -27.13 2.98
C GLY A 403 -0.02 -27.82 1.62
N ALA A 404 -0.99 -28.70 1.35
CA ALA A 404 -1.10 -29.39 0.05
C ALA A 404 -1.35 -28.42 -1.10
N THR A 405 -2.23 -27.43 -0.89
CA THR A 405 -2.49 -26.39 -1.90
C THR A 405 -1.25 -25.53 -2.15
N MET A 406 -0.46 -25.21 -1.12
CA MET A 406 0.79 -24.47 -1.28
C MET A 406 1.83 -25.27 -2.06
N VAL A 407 1.90 -26.60 -1.87
CA VAL A 407 2.76 -27.46 -2.71
C VAL A 407 2.36 -27.38 -4.19
N VAL A 408 1.06 -27.42 -4.49
CA VAL A 408 0.56 -27.27 -5.88
C VAL A 408 0.93 -25.87 -6.44
N ILE A 409 0.77 -24.82 -5.64
CA ILE A 409 1.16 -23.45 -6.03
C ILE A 409 2.68 -23.34 -6.26
N ALA A 410 3.50 -23.99 -5.44
CA ALA A 410 4.95 -24.01 -5.62
C ALA A 410 5.37 -24.79 -6.90
N VAL A 411 4.74 -25.92 -7.18
CA VAL A 411 4.94 -26.63 -8.45
C VAL A 411 4.56 -25.73 -9.63
N PHE A 412 3.41 -25.04 -9.55
CA PHE A 412 3.04 -24.07 -10.58
C PHE A 412 4.07 -22.94 -10.71
N ALA A 413 4.62 -22.42 -9.60
CA ALA A 413 5.67 -21.39 -9.63
C ALA A 413 6.93 -21.91 -10.35
N VAL A 414 7.36 -23.14 -10.06
CA VAL A 414 8.51 -23.76 -10.76
C VAL A 414 8.23 -23.92 -12.25
N LEU A 415 7.06 -24.42 -12.62
CA LEU A 415 6.69 -24.61 -14.03
C LEU A 415 6.50 -23.28 -14.76
N ALA A 416 5.91 -22.28 -14.09
CA ALA A 416 5.63 -20.99 -14.69
C ALA A 416 6.88 -20.14 -14.90
N PHE A 417 7.82 -20.19 -13.97
CA PHE A 417 9.02 -19.35 -13.95
C PHE A 417 10.33 -20.13 -14.13
N GLY A 418 10.32 -21.47 -14.02
CA GLY A 418 11.51 -22.33 -14.14
C GLY A 418 11.97 -22.59 -15.57
N THR A 419 11.16 -22.32 -16.60
CA THR A 419 11.44 -22.62 -17.99
C THR A 419 12.59 -21.78 -18.57
N ARG A 420 13.33 -22.35 -19.55
CA ARG A 420 14.41 -21.64 -20.27
C ARG A 420 13.87 -20.37 -20.98
N THR A 421 12.67 -20.43 -21.52
CA THR A 421 11.98 -19.29 -22.14
C THR A 421 11.73 -18.15 -21.15
N ALA A 422 11.38 -18.46 -19.88
CA ALA A 422 11.24 -17.45 -18.84
C ALA A 422 12.58 -16.79 -18.50
N ALA A 423 13.66 -17.56 -18.45
CA ALA A 423 15.00 -17.03 -18.21
C ALA A 423 15.52 -16.19 -19.38
N GLN A 424 15.16 -16.54 -20.61
CA GLN A 424 15.49 -15.75 -21.80
C GLN A 424 14.71 -14.43 -21.84
N ALA A 425 13.42 -14.45 -21.51
CA ALA A 425 12.61 -13.23 -21.44
C ALA A 425 13.14 -12.27 -20.36
N GLU A 426 13.48 -12.78 -19.17
CA GLU A 426 14.07 -11.94 -18.09
C GLU A 426 15.41 -11.31 -18.52
N ARG A 427 16.25 -12.04 -19.26
CA ARG A 427 17.49 -11.50 -19.80
C ARG A 427 17.26 -10.45 -20.87
N ALA A 428 16.31 -10.72 -21.80
CA ALA A 428 15.95 -9.76 -22.83
C ALA A 428 15.36 -8.47 -22.25
N GLU A 429 14.52 -8.57 -21.19
CA GLU A 429 14.01 -7.42 -20.47
C GLU A 429 15.14 -6.64 -19.76
N ALA A 430 16.07 -7.33 -19.09
CA ALA A 430 17.20 -6.70 -18.43
C ALA A 430 18.21 -6.04 -19.43
N GLU A 431 18.38 -6.62 -20.61
CA GLU A 431 19.18 -6.04 -21.68
C GLU A 431 18.49 -4.81 -22.29
N ALA A 432 17.18 -4.85 -22.49
CA ALA A 432 16.39 -3.72 -22.96
C ALA A 432 16.43 -2.56 -21.94
N GLU A 433 16.29 -2.85 -20.64
CA GLU A 433 16.36 -1.83 -19.56
C GLU A 433 17.75 -1.18 -19.49
N ARG A 434 18.82 -1.97 -19.68
CA ARG A 434 20.19 -1.41 -19.76
C ARG A 434 20.39 -0.52 -20.98
N ALA A 435 19.89 -0.96 -22.14
CA ALA A 435 19.99 -0.17 -23.36
C ALA A 435 19.19 1.14 -23.27
N GLU A 436 18.05 1.12 -22.58
CA GLU A 436 17.23 2.31 -22.34
C GLU A 436 17.90 3.27 -21.35
N ALA A 437 18.48 2.74 -20.27
CA ALA A 437 19.27 3.52 -19.31
C ALA A 437 20.53 4.14 -19.96
N GLU A 438 21.21 3.40 -20.83
CA GLU A 438 22.36 3.92 -21.57
C GLU A 438 21.96 5.05 -22.56
N ARG A 439 20.80 4.90 -23.22
CA ARG A 439 20.26 5.96 -24.10
C ARG A 439 19.89 7.21 -23.30
N ALA A 440 19.18 7.05 -22.19
CA ALA A 440 18.82 8.18 -21.32
C ALA A 440 20.07 8.91 -20.77
N ALA A 441 21.10 8.16 -20.35
CA ALA A 441 22.36 8.75 -19.93
C ALA A 441 23.11 9.47 -21.06
N ALA A 442 23.07 8.94 -22.29
CA ALA A 442 23.65 9.58 -23.46
C ALA A 442 22.89 10.85 -23.85
N GLU A 443 21.57 10.85 -23.80
CA GLU A 443 20.73 12.02 -24.04
C GLU A 443 20.99 13.12 -22.99
N GLN A 444 21.11 12.75 -21.73
CA GLN A 444 21.40 13.68 -20.65
C GLN A 444 22.80 14.29 -20.81
N ALA A 445 23.81 13.50 -21.15
CA ALA A 445 25.17 13.99 -21.43
C ALA A 445 25.23 14.88 -22.69
N ALA A 446 24.37 14.60 -23.69
CA ALA A 446 24.28 15.47 -24.87
C ALA A 446 23.60 16.80 -24.54
N ALA A 447 22.54 16.79 -23.71
CA ALA A 447 21.89 18.01 -23.23
C ALA A 447 22.84 18.89 -22.39
N GLU A 448 23.60 18.29 -21.47
CA GLU A 448 24.60 19.00 -20.66
C GLU A 448 25.71 19.62 -21.52
N ARG A 449 26.17 18.95 -22.60
CA ARG A 449 27.11 19.49 -23.55
C ARG A 449 26.54 20.67 -24.33
N ALA A 450 25.29 20.55 -24.80
CA ALA A 450 24.62 21.62 -25.52
C ALA A 450 24.43 22.88 -24.65
N ASP A 451 24.10 22.70 -23.39
CA ASP A 451 23.97 23.80 -22.42
C ASP A 451 25.35 24.45 -22.11
N ALA A 452 26.41 23.64 -21.98
CA ALA A 452 27.76 24.14 -21.81
C ALA A 452 28.26 24.93 -23.04
N GLU A 453 27.96 24.48 -24.26
CA GLU A 453 28.29 25.18 -25.50
C GLU A 453 27.51 26.52 -25.62
N ARG A 454 26.23 26.54 -25.26
CA ARG A 454 25.44 27.79 -25.21
C ARG A 454 26.01 28.77 -24.21
N ALA A 455 26.35 28.32 -22.99
CA ALA A 455 26.96 29.17 -21.98
C ALA A 455 28.33 29.68 -22.39
N ALA A 456 29.12 28.91 -23.15
CA ALA A 456 30.39 29.35 -23.71
C ALA A 456 30.21 30.40 -24.83
N ALA A 457 29.21 30.22 -25.71
CA ALA A 457 28.86 31.17 -26.75
C ALA A 457 28.38 32.52 -26.17
N GLU A 458 27.50 32.48 -25.14
CA GLU A 458 27.03 33.69 -24.45
C GLU A 458 28.18 34.46 -23.77
N ARG A 459 29.16 33.76 -23.20
CA ARG A 459 30.38 34.41 -22.65
C ARG A 459 31.25 35.05 -23.71
N ALA A 460 31.43 34.37 -24.84
CA ALA A 460 32.21 34.92 -25.96
C ALA A 460 31.53 36.18 -26.56
N ASP A 461 30.21 36.16 -26.69
CA ASP A 461 29.46 37.34 -27.17
C ASP A 461 29.52 38.51 -26.16
N ALA A 462 29.47 38.21 -24.85
CA ALA A 462 29.61 39.22 -23.80
C ALA A 462 31.04 39.84 -23.79
N GLU A 463 32.10 39.06 -24.02
CA GLU A 463 33.46 39.54 -24.14
C GLU A 463 33.68 40.42 -25.40
N LEU A 464 33.08 40.01 -26.53
CA LEU A 464 33.09 40.81 -27.76
C LEU A 464 32.36 42.16 -27.60
N ALA A 465 31.20 42.16 -26.93
CA ALA A 465 30.47 43.38 -26.62
C ALA A 465 31.24 44.30 -25.66
N ALA A 466 31.89 43.74 -24.64
CA ALA A 466 32.73 44.52 -23.72
C ALA A 466 33.96 45.14 -24.44
N THR A 467 34.60 44.42 -25.37
CA THR A 467 35.73 44.90 -26.16
C THR A 467 35.32 45.97 -27.17
N ALA A 468 34.10 45.89 -27.72
CA ALA A 468 33.53 46.89 -28.60
C ALA A 468 33.17 48.20 -27.86
N ALA A 469 32.67 48.08 -26.63
CA ALA A 469 32.33 49.23 -25.77
C ALA A 469 33.57 49.98 -25.22
N GLY A 470 34.71 49.30 -25.10
CA GLY A 470 35.98 49.88 -24.63
C GLY A 470 36.77 50.65 -25.68
N ARG A 471 36.37 50.66 -26.95
CA ARG A 471 36.94 51.50 -27.99
C ARG A 471 36.18 52.83 -28.06
N ASP A 472 36.57 53.77 -27.23
CA ASP A 472 36.14 55.18 -27.34
C ASP A 472 36.72 55.80 -28.61
N PRO A 473 35.97 56.39 -29.53
CA PRO A 473 36.45 57.02 -30.78
C PRO A 473 36.95 58.45 -30.57
N ARG A 474 37.59 58.76 -29.46
CA ARG A 474 38.24 60.08 -29.21
C ARG A 474 39.71 59.87 -28.87
N GLY A 475 40.51 59.67 -29.88
CA GLY A 475 41.89 59.87 -29.89
C GLY A 475 42.29 60.83 -31.00
#